data_37b2eb93d311a13bd5f23904d4149571
#
_entry.id   37b2eb93d311a13bd5f23904d4149571
#
_cell.length_a   1.000
_cell.length_b   1.000
_cell.length_c   1.000
_cell.angle_alpha   90.00
_cell.angle_beta   90.00
_cell.angle_gamma   90.00
#
_symmetry.space_group_name_H-M   'P 1'
#
loop_
_entity.id
_entity.type
_entity.pdbx_description
1 polymer ?
#
loop_
_entity_poly.entity_id
_entity_poly.type
_entity_poly.pdbx_seq_one_letter_code
_entity_poly.pdbx_strand_id
1 'polypeptide(L)'
;TPLYSSAASDVYKRQIFGRLAEFGARLIGVPRGPNGPDVAQLEQLAAQHKPKLFIINSAVHNPTGHTLSAGIAYDILRIAERHDFMVVEDDTYGDLHPGGAMKLAVLDRLNRVILVSGYSKMLAASLRVGYVAANPDILQKLADLKMLAGLTSPELGERVVHRVLMEGQYRRHIERVRLRVDEARQRCVKGLLKLGLTIPHEPHAGMFVWADCGRDSEVLARAAADRGMLLAPGTLFSPSQAPSTMLRFSVSMADDRGVWNVLEKLFA
;
A
#
# COMPACT_ATOMS: atom_id res chain seq x y z
N THR A 1 8.53 -19.84 9.70
CA THR A 1 9.10 -19.45 8.38
C THR A 1 9.08 -17.94 8.27
N PRO A 2 10.21 -17.27 7.98
CA PRO A 2 10.24 -15.82 7.89
C PRO A 2 9.48 -15.33 6.63
N LEU A 3 8.62 -14.34 6.82
CA LEU A 3 7.95 -13.59 5.77
C LEU A 3 8.48 -12.17 5.76
N TYR A 4 8.71 -11.60 4.59
CA TYR A 4 9.20 -10.25 4.43
C TYR A 4 8.11 -9.33 3.89
N SER A 5 8.03 -8.14 4.45
CA SER A 5 7.17 -7.08 3.95
C SER A 5 7.96 -5.79 3.86
N SER A 6 8.02 -5.20 2.67
CA SER A 6 8.46 -3.81 2.57
C SER A 6 7.37 -2.91 3.13
N ALA A 7 7.71 -2.11 4.14
CA ALA A 7 6.84 -1.24 4.93
C ALA A 7 5.52 -0.82 4.24
N ALA A 8 4.59 -1.12 4.69
CA ALA A 8 3.32 -1.13 5.27
C ALA A 8 2.39 0.07 5.10
N SER A 9 1.18 -0.13 4.90
CA SER A 9 0.12 0.86 4.96
C SER A 9 -0.96 0.48 5.95
N ASP A 10 -1.57 1.49 6.55
CA ASP A 10 -2.86 1.47 7.25
C ASP A 10 -3.07 0.45 8.37
N VAL A 11 -4.14 0.69 9.12
CA VAL A 11 -4.85 -0.31 9.92
C VAL A 11 -4.93 -1.66 9.19
N TYR A 12 -5.08 -1.65 7.86
CA TYR A 12 -5.05 -2.84 7.01
C TYR A 12 -3.71 -3.60 7.06
N LYS A 13 -2.55 -2.94 7.04
CA LYS A 13 -1.26 -3.64 7.12
C LYS A 13 -0.91 -4.01 8.55
N ARG A 14 -1.31 -3.24 9.55
CA ARG A 14 -1.29 -3.70 10.93
C ARG A 14 -2.14 -4.97 11.09
N GLN A 15 -3.28 -5.05 10.38
CA GLN A 15 -4.09 -6.28 10.35
C GLN A 15 -3.37 -7.41 9.61
N ILE A 16 -2.70 -7.15 8.47
CA ILE A 16 -1.90 -8.17 7.79
C ILE A 16 -0.74 -8.62 8.67
N PHE A 17 0.00 -7.69 9.27
CA PHE A 17 1.11 -8.04 10.18
C PHE A 17 0.63 -8.84 11.39
N GLY A 18 -0.45 -8.38 12.04
CA GLY A 18 -1.05 -9.09 13.17
C GLY A 18 -1.50 -10.49 12.76
N ARG A 19 -2.25 -10.63 11.68
CA ARG A 19 -2.71 -11.94 11.20
C ARG A 19 -1.57 -12.87 10.81
N LEU A 20 -0.57 -12.39 10.12
CA LEU A 20 0.60 -13.20 9.77
C LEU A 20 1.36 -13.65 11.01
N ALA A 21 1.49 -12.77 12.01
CA ALA A 21 2.08 -13.12 13.31
C ALA A 21 1.25 -14.16 14.06
N GLU A 22 -0.08 -14.05 14.06
CA GLU A 22 -1.01 -15.04 14.63
C GLU A 22 -0.85 -16.42 13.95
N PHE A 23 -0.57 -16.46 12.66
CA PHE A 23 -0.21 -17.69 11.93
C PHE A 23 1.24 -18.16 12.16
N GLY A 24 1.95 -17.55 13.11
CA GLY A 24 3.33 -17.92 13.44
C GLY A 24 4.39 -17.44 12.44
N ALA A 25 4.03 -16.49 11.56
CA ALA A 25 4.98 -15.94 10.61
C ALA A 25 5.93 -14.94 11.29
N ARG A 26 7.23 -15.08 11.05
CA ARG A 26 8.23 -14.10 11.45
C ARG A 26 8.30 -13.02 10.36
N LEU A 27 8.02 -11.77 10.73
CA LEU A 27 8.05 -10.64 9.83
C LEU A 27 9.39 -9.89 9.96
N ILE A 28 9.98 -9.56 8.81
CA ILE A 28 11.21 -8.77 8.73
C ILE A 28 10.98 -7.66 7.71
N GLY A 29 11.20 -6.41 8.13
CA GLY A 29 11.06 -5.25 7.26
C GLY A 29 12.26 -5.10 6.33
N VAL A 30 12.02 -4.69 5.09
CA VAL A 30 13.04 -4.24 4.15
C VAL A 30 12.89 -2.73 4.00
N PRO A 31 13.91 -1.91 4.24
CA PRO A 31 13.87 -0.48 4.03
C PRO A 31 13.48 -0.13 2.61
N ARG A 32 12.82 1.02 2.44
CA ARG A 32 12.32 1.47 1.15
C ARG A 32 12.73 2.91 0.89
N GLY A 33 13.32 3.15 -0.27
CA GLY A 33 13.56 4.46 -0.85
C GLY A 33 12.46 4.86 -1.87
N PRO A 34 12.65 5.99 -2.56
CA PRO A 34 11.69 6.51 -3.55
C PRO A 34 11.48 5.57 -4.74
N ASN A 35 12.48 4.82 -5.15
CA ASN A 35 12.43 3.92 -6.32
C ASN A 35 12.00 2.49 -5.99
N GLY A 36 11.84 2.15 -4.70
CA GLY A 36 11.50 0.80 -4.25
C GLY A 36 12.27 0.37 -3.01
N PRO A 37 12.19 -0.91 -2.62
CA PRO A 37 12.94 -1.45 -1.50
C PRO A 37 14.45 -1.44 -1.77
N ASP A 38 15.23 -1.42 -0.70
CA ASP A 38 16.69 -1.62 -0.76
C ASP A 38 16.98 -3.08 -1.17
N VAL A 39 17.37 -3.28 -2.43
CA VAL A 39 17.59 -4.62 -2.99
C VAL A 39 18.85 -5.28 -2.43
N ALA A 40 19.87 -4.50 -2.02
CA ALA A 40 21.07 -5.06 -1.40
C ALA A 40 20.73 -5.65 -0.03
N GLN A 41 19.94 -4.93 0.75
CA GLN A 41 19.46 -5.43 2.03
C GLN A 41 18.45 -6.57 1.86
N LEU A 42 17.58 -6.54 0.85
CA LEU A 42 16.69 -7.66 0.53
C LEU A 42 17.49 -8.95 0.23
N GLU A 43 18.54 -8.86 -0.58
CA GLU A 43 19.42 -9.97 -0.91
C GLU A 43 20.07 -10.55 0.35
N GLN A 44 20.65 -9.68 1.19
CA GLN A 44 21.29 -10.09 2.45
C GLN A 44 20.32 -10.80 3.39
N LEU A 45 19.14 -10.23 3.58
CA LEU A 45 18.08 -10.81 4.43
C LEU A 45 17.56 -12.13 3.85
N ALA A 46 17.44 -12.24 2.53
CA ALA A 46 17.02 -13.46 1.86
C ALA A 46 18.04 -14.58 2.06
N ALA A 47 19.34 -14.31 1.93
CA ALA A 47 20.40 -15.27 2.18
C ALA A 47 20.41 -15.73 3.65
N GLN A 48 20.27 -14.80 4.60
CA GLN A 48 20.32 -15.07 6.02
C GLN A 48 19.10 -15.84 6.55
N HIS A 49 17.90 -15.49 6.10
CA HIS A 49 16.66 -15.96 6.71
C HIS A 49 15.85 -16.93 5.84
N LYS A 50 16.20 -17.09 4.57
CA LYS A 50 15.52 -17.99 3.61
C LYS A 50 13.99 -17.82 3.65
N PRO A 51 13.45 -16.64 3.32
CA PRO A 51 12.02 -16.37 3.37
C PRO A 51 11.25 -17.29 2.42
N LYS A 52 9.97 -17.49 2.71
CA LYS A 52 9.04 -18.14 1.77
C LYS A 52 8.30 -17.14 0.92
N LEU A 53 8.19 -15.90 1.42
CA LEU A 53 7.34 -14.91 0.81
C LEU A 53 7.90 -13.50 1.01
N PHE A 54 7.87 -12.67 -0.04
CA PHE A 54 8.11 -11.25 0.00
C PHE A 54 6.82 -10.52 -0.40
N ILE A 55 6.31 -9.66 0.46
CA ILE A 55 5.09 -8.89 0.21
C ILE A 55 5.49 -7.45 -0.12
N ILE A 56 5.05 -6.96 -1.28
CA ILE A 56 5.37 -5.63 -1.77
C ILE A 56 4.14 -4.91 -2.33
N ASN A 57 3.98 -3.62 -1.99
CA ASN A 57 3.12 -2.72 -2.74
C ASN A 57 3.99 -2.02 -3.80
N SER A 58 3.86 -2.43 -5.06
CA SER A 58 4.75 -2.02 -6.15
C SER A 58 4.38 -0.68 -6.76
N ALA A 59 3.08 -0.37 -6.83
CA ALA A 59 2.55 0.81 -7.49
C ALA A 59 1.83 1.72 -6.50
N VAL A 60 2.10 3.03 -6.60
CA VAL A 60 1.45 4.06 -5.76
C VAL A 60 1.47 3.66 -4.29
N HIS A 61 2.66 3.38 -3.80
CA HIS A 61 2.89 2.81 -2.47
C HIS A 61 2.24 3.64 -1.36
N ASN A 62 1.50 3.00 -0.53
CA ASN A 62 0.99 3.58 0.71
C ASN A 62 2.02 3.29 1.83
N PRO A 63 2.65 4.29 2.47
CA PRO A 63 2.17 5.69 2.58
C PRO A 63 2.81 6.68 1.60
N THR A 64 3.85 6.32 0.85
CA THR A 64 4.76 7.28 0.19
C THR A 64 4.28 7.81 -1.17
N GLY A 65 3.31 7.15 -1.81
CA GLY A 65 2.86 7.50 -3.16
C GLY A 65 3.85 7.16 -4.29
N HIS A 66 4.98 6.50 -3.97
CA HIS A 66 6.00 6.14 -4.96
C HIS A 66 5.65 4.84 -5.70
N THR A 67 6.23 4.69 -6.87
CA THR A 67 6.09 3.49 -7.70
C THR A 67 7.45 2.85 -7.92
N LEU A 68 7.47 1.54 -7.97
CA LEU A 68 8.65 0.73 -8.17
C LEU A 68 9.32 1.05 -9.52
N SER A 69 10.64 1.28 -9.51
CA SER A 69 11.38 1.45 -10.76
C SER A 69 11.63 0.11 -11.46
N ALA A 70 11.85 0.17 -12.79
CA ALA A 70 12.11 -1.03 -13.60
C ALA A 70 13.35 -1.81 -13.14
N GLY A 71 14.42 -1.10 -12.78
CA GLY A 71 15.65 -1.75 -12.31
C GLY A 71 15.42 -2.51 -11.00
N ILE A 72 14.79 -1.87 -10.02
CA ILE A 72 14.47 -2.51 -8.74
C ILE A 72 13.50 -3.69 -8.93
N ALA A 73 12.52 -3.57 -9.86
CA ALA A 73 11.61 -4.68 -10.17
C ALA A 73 12.37 -5.91 -10.70
N TYR A 74 13.30 -5.68 -11.61
CA TYR A 74 14.15 -6.74 -12.15
C TYR A 74 15.01 -7.40 -11.06
N ASP A 75 15.65 -6.59 -10.20
CA ASP A 75 16.48 -7.10 -9.11
C ASP A 75 15.66 -7.93 -8.11
N ILE A 76 14.45 -7.49 -7.75
CA ILE A 76 13.56 -8.26 -6.86
C ILE A 76 13.26 -9.64 -7.45
N LEU A 77 12.93 -9.72 -8.73
CA LEU A 77 12.62 -11.00 -9.38
C LEU A 77 13.84 -11.92 -9.42
N ARG A 78 15.03 -11.37 -9.71
CA ARG A 78 16.28 -12.14 -9.66
C ARG A 78 16.61 -12.65 -8.28
N ILE A 79 16.41 -11.85 -7.24
CA ILE A 79 16.64 -12.25 -5.85
C ILE A 79 15.61 -13.34 -5.46
N ALA A 80 14.34 -13.17 -5.85
CA ALA A 80 13.31 -14.17 -5.59
C ALA A 80 13.61 -15.53 -6.24
N GLU A 81 14.13 -15.52 -7.46
CA GLU A 81 14.58 -16.74 -8.16
C GLU A 81 15.77 -17.38 -7.47
N ARG A 82 16.81 -16.60 -7.15
CA ARG A 82 18.04 -17.08 -6.52
C ARG A 82 17.83 -17.70 -5.14
N HIS A 83 16.93 -17.10 -4.36
CA HIS A 83 16.66 -17.52 -2.96
C HIS A 83 15.38 -18.32 -2.80
N ASP A 84 14.74 -18.70 -3.89
CA ASP A 84 13.54 -19.56 -3.97
C ASP A 84 12.39 -19.11 -3.06
N PHE A 85 11.97 -17.83 -3.21
CA PHE A 85 10.78 -17.33 -2.54
C PHE A 85 9.74 -16.77 -3.51
N MET A 86 8.47 -16.73 -3.07
CA MET A 86 7.37 -16.13 -3.82
C MET A 86 7.25 -14.65 -3.50
N VAL A 87 6.72 -13.88 -4.44
CA VAL A 87 6.42 -12.45 -4.25
C VAL A 87 4.91 -12.25 -4.25
N VAL A 88 4.37 -11.60 -3.25
CA VAL A 88 2.99 -11.09 -3.25
C VAL A 88 3.02 -9.61 -3.62
N GLU A 89 2.50 -9.29 -4.79
CA GLU A 89 2.36 -7.93 -5.29
C GLU A 89 0.98 -7.39 -4.92
N ASP A 90 0.94 -6.42 -3.99
CA ASP A 90 -0.26 -5.67 -3.64
C ASP A 90 -0.41 -4.48 -4.60
N ASP A 91 -1.37 -4.59 -5.52
CA ASP A 91 -1.68 -3.58 -6.55
C ASP A 91 -2.97 -2.80 -6.24
N THR A 92 -3.34 -2.69 -4.97
CA THR A 92 -4.59 -2.04 -4.54
C THR A 92 -4.74 -0.59 -5.03
N TYR A 93 -3.63 0.13 -5.23
CA TYR A 93 -3.61 1.53 -5.66
C TYR A 93 -3.08 1.74 -7.08
N GLY A 94 -2.71 0.68 -7.79
CA GLY A 94 -2.06 0.78 -9.10
C GLY A 94 -2.87 1.53 -10.15
N ASP A 95 -4.18 1.45 -10.09
CA ASP A 95 -5.08 2.19 -10.98
C ASP A 95 -5.01 3.72 -10.81
N LEU A 96 -4.45 4.23 -9.72
CA LEU A 96 -4.19 5.67 -9.54
C LEU A 96 -2.91 6.15 -10.22
N HIS A 97 -2.09 5.26 -10.75
CA HIS A 97 -0.89 5.65 -11.49
C HIS A 97 -1.25 6.25 -12.85
N PRO A 98 -0.78 7.46 -13.22
CA PRO A 98 -1.23 8.19 -14.41
C PRO A 98 -0.88 7.49 -15.73
N GLY A 99 0.24 6.79 -15.83
CA GLY A 99 0.70 6.10 -17.04
C GLY A 99 0.48 4.59 -17.04
N GLY A 100 -0.20 4.04 -16.00
CA GLY A 100 -0.18 2.62 -15.75
C GLY A 100 1.16 2.18 -15.13
N ALA A 101 1.11 1.57 -13.96
CA ALA A 101 2.32 1.07 -13.31
C ALA A 101 2.76 -0.25 -13.93
N MET A 102 4.07 -0.43 -14.07
CA MET A 102 4.65 -1.73 -14.38
C MET A 102 4.39 -2.68 -13.20
N LYS A 103 3.96 -3.90 -13.50
CA LYS A 103 3.64 -4.93 -12.51
C LYS A 103 4.68 -6.04 -12.54
N LEU A 104 5.15 -6.44 -11.37
CA LEU A 104 6.01 -7.61 -11.21
C LEU A 104 5.36 -8.87 -11.79
N ALA A 105 4.05 -9.03 -11.57
CA ALA A 105 3.26 -10.14 -12.08
C ALA A 105 3.32 -10.27 -13.61
N VAL A 106 3.35 -9.13 -14.33
CA VAL A 106 3.46 -9.11 -15.80
C VAL A 106 4.87 -9.48 -16.23
N LEU A 107 5.90 -8.96 -15.58
CA LEU A 107 7.31 -9.25 -15.87
C LEU A 107 7.64 -10.74 -15.64
N ASP A 108 7.15 -11.29 -14.53
CA ASP A 108 7.38 -12.66 -14.10
C ASP A 108 6.43 -13.68 -14.77
N ARG A 109 5.39 -13.20 -15.47
CA ARG A 109 4.33 -14.03 -16.06
C ARG A 109 3.64 -14.94 -15.05
N LEU A 110 3.48 -14.46 -13.82
CA LEU A 110 2.84 -15.18 -12.70
C LEU A 110 3.57 -16.49 -12.30
N ASN A 111 4.85 -16.62 -12.62
CA ASN A 111 5.63 -17.79 -12.25
C ASN A 111 5.90 -17.84 -10.73
N ARG A 112 6.42 -16.75 -10.17
CA ARG A 112 6.69 -16.58 -8.72
C ARG A 112 5.90 -15.45 -8.09
N VAL A 113 5.21 -14.62 -8.89
CA VAL A 113 4.46 -13.48 -8.40
C VAL A 113 2.98 -13.82 -8.28
N ILE A 114 2.43 -13.52 -7.10
CA ILE A 114 1.01 -13.56 -6.78
C ILE A 114 0.52 -12.13 -6.76
N LEU A 115 -0.27 -11.71 -7.75
CA LEU A 115 -0.88 -10.39 -7.79
C LEU A 115 -2.17 -10.38 -6.98
N VAL A 116 -2.28 -9.43 -6.06
CA VAL A 116 -3.49 -9.19 -5.26
C VAL A 116 -3.97 -7.78 -5.50
N SER A 117 -5.23 -7.62 -5.87
CA SER A 117 -5.85 -6.31 -6.05
C SER A 117 -7.35 -6.34 -5.74
N GLY A 118 -8.03 -5.20 -5.84
CA GLY A 118 -9.46 -5.12 -5.59
C GLY A 118 -10.04 -3.74 -5.83
N TYR A 119 -11.36 -3.68 -5.78
CA TYR A 119 -12.13 -2.51 -6.15
C TYR A 119 -12.55 -1.62 -4.97
N SER A 120 -12.17 -2.00 -3.75
CA SER A 120 -12.57 -1.29 -2.51
C SER A 120 -12.11 0.16 -2.45
N LYS A 121 -10.98 0.49 -3.07
CA LYS A 121 -10.41 1.85 -3.07
C LYS A 121 -10.82 2.65 -4.31
N MET A 122 -11.09 1.96 -5.39
CA MET A 122 -11.40 2.58 -6.68
C MET A 122 -12.89 2.74 -6.94
N LEU A 123 -13.73 1.85 -6.43
CA LEU A 123 -15.19 1.91 -6.54
C LEU A 123 -15.83 2.18 -5.18
N ALA A 124 -16.02 1.13 -4.39
CA ALA A 124 -16.60 1.26 -3.06
C ALA A 124 -16.14 0.13 -2.14
N ALA A 125 -15.79 0.49 -0.91
CA ALA A 125 -15.34 -0.47 0.09
C ALA A 125 -16.42 -1.50 0.47
N SER A 126 -17.68 -1.11 0.39
CA SER A 126 -18.86 -1.95 0.70
C SER A 126 -19.08 -3.08 -0.30
N LEU A 127 -18.55 -2.99 -1.52
CA LEU A 127 -18.70 -4.06 -2.53
C LEU A 127 -17.96 -5.34 -2.14
N ARG A 128 -16.87 -5.24 -1.37
CA ARG A 128 -16.06 -6.38 -0.89
C ARG A 128 -15.54 -7.29 -2.00
N VAL A 129 -15.21 -6.73 -3.16
CA VAL A 129 -14.70 -7.47 -4.33
C VAL A 129 -13.23 -7.21 -4.52
N GLY A 130 -12.47 -8.28 -4.70
CA GLY A 130 -11.06 -8.29 -5.05
C GLY A 130 -10.73 -9.52 -5.88
N TYR A 131 -9.51 -9.58 -6.37
CA TYR A 131 -9.04 -10.71 -7.16
C TYR A 131 -7.59 -11.05 -6.86
N VAL A 132 -7.24 -12.29 -7.14
CA VAL A 132 -5.87 -12.79 -7.10
C VAL A 132 -5.55 -13.37 -8.47
N ALA A 133 -4.36 -13.05 -8.99
CA ALA A 133 -3.81 -13.70 -10.17
C ALA A 133 -2.48 -14.37 -9.80
N ALA A 134 -2.34 -15.63 -10.09
CA ALA A 134 -1.16 -16.44 -9.80
C ALA A 134 -1.10 -17.64 -10.78
N ASN A 135 -0.07 -18.49 -10.66
CA ASN A 135 -0.05 -19.72 -11.39
C ASN A 135 -1.20 -20.66 -10.96
N PRO A 136 -1.63 -21.62 -11.85
CA PRO A 136 -2.79 -22.47 -11.59
C PRO A 136 -2.71 -23.28 -10.29
N ASP A 137 -1.54 -23.80 -9.92
CA ASP A 137 -1.37 -24.64 -8.74
C ASP A 137 -1.60 -23.86 -7.44
N ILE A 138 -1.16 -22.59 -7.42
CA ILE A 138 -1.41 -21.68 -6.29
C ILE A 138 -2.88 -21.30 -6.24
N LEU A 139 -3.48 -20.99 -7.41
CA LEU A 139 -4.90 -20.60 -7.46
C LEU A 139 -5.82 -21.73 -6.98
N GLN A 140 -5.53 -22.99 -7.34
CA GLN A 140 -6.32 -24.13 -6.85
C GLN A 140 -6.26 -24.22 -5.31
N LYS A 141 -5.06 -24.15 -4.73
CA LYS A 141 -4.89 -24.17 -3.28
C LYS A 141 -5.59 -22.99 -2.57
N LEU A 142 -5.55 -21.81 -3.16
CA LEU A 142 -6.24 -20.64 -2.63
C LEU A 142 -7.77 -20.77 -2.72
N ALA A 143 -8.28 -21.38 -3.82
CA ALA A 143 -9.70 -21.65 -3.97
C ALA A 143 -10.20 -22.65 -2.90
N ASP A 144 -9.45 -23.72 -2.66
CA ASP A 144 -9.77 -24.69 -1.61
C ASP A 144 -9.78 -24.04 -0.21
N LEU A 145 -8.78 -23.21 0.08
CA LEU A 145 -8.72 -22.45 1.34
C LEU A 145 -9.88 -21.45 1.46
N LYS A 146 -10.27 -20.79 0.36
CA LYS A 146 -11.42 -19.87 0.34
C LYS A 146 -12.70 -20.62 0.68
N MET A 147 -12.91 -21.78 0.12
CA MET A 147 -14.07 -22.63 0.41
C MET A 147 -14.15 -23.00 1.91
N LEU A 148 -13.01 -23.35 2.51
CA LEU A 148 -12.96 -23.68 3.94
C LEU A 148 -13.15 -22.45 4.84
N ALA A 149 -12.64 -21.28 4.44
CA ALA A 149 -12.65 -20.07 5.27
C ALA A 149 -13.96 -19.28 5.24
N GLY A 150 -14.69 -19.31 4.13
CA GLY A 150 -15.86 -18.42 3.96
C GLY A 150 -16.81 -18.81 2.83
N LEU A 151 -16.69 -20.01 2.30
CA LEU A 151 -17.50 -20.55 1.19
C LEU A 151 -17.41 -19.69 -0.08
N THR A 152 -18.19 -18.62 -0.18
CA THR A 152 -18.25 -17.78 -1.38
C THR A 152 -18.21 -16.28 -1.04
N SER A 153 -17.89 -15.46 -2.04
CA SER A 153 -18.04 -14.01 -1.95
C SER A 153 -19.49 -13.59 -2.21
N PRO A 154 -19.94 -12.42 -1.72
CA PRO A 154 -21.28 -11.91 -2.01
C PRO A 154 -21.47 -11.65 -3.51
N GLU A 155 -22.36 -12.39 -4.15
CA GLU A 155 -22.60 -12.33 -5.60
C GLU A 155 -23.04 -10.94 -6.08
N LEU A 156 -23.81 -10.21 -5.29
CA LEU A 156 -24.29 -8.87 -5.65
C LEU A 156 -23.13 -7.91 -5.93
N GLY A 157 -22.10 -7.90 -5.06
CA GLY A 157 -20.92 -7.08 -5.26
C GLY A 157 -20.15 -7.44 -6.52
N GLU A 158 -19.98 -8.73 -6.78
CA GLU A 158 -19.30 -9.24 -7.99
C GLU A 158 -20.06 -8.88 -9.26
N ARG A 159 -21.39 -9.01 -9.28
CA ARG A 159 -22.24 -8.61 -10.43
C ARG A 159 -22.17 -7.11 -10.70
N VAL A 160 -22.19 -6.26 -9.67
CA VAL A 160 -22.05 -4.81 -9.83
C VAL A 160 -20.69 -4.47 -10.44
N VAL A 161 -19.58 -5.02 -9.90
CA VAL A 161 -18.24 -4.80 -10.45
C VAL A 161 -18.15 -5.30 -11.89
N HIS A 162 -18.63 -6.51 -12.17
CA HIS A 162 -18.64 -7.07 -13.52
C HIS A 162 -19.34 -6.13 -14.51
N ARG A 163 -20.52 -5.64 -14.17
CA ARG A 163 -21.29 -4.72 -15.02
C ARG A 163 -20.51 -3.43 -15.31
N VAL A 164 -19.94 -2.81 -14.26
CA VAL A 164 -19.15 -1.58 -14.38
C VAL A 164 -17.91 -1.76 -15.29
N LEU A 165 -17.29 -2.94 -15.22
CA LEU A 165 -16.15 -3.29 -16.08
C LEU A 165 -16.59 -3.50 -17.53
N MET A 166 -17.62 -4.32 -17.77
CA MET A 166 -18.08 -4.69 -19.11
C MET A 166 -18.67 -3.51 -19.90
N GLU A 167 -19.33 -2.57 -19.22
CA GLU A 167 -19.87 -1.35 -19.85
C GLU A 167 -18.80 -0.25 -20.06
N GLY A 168 -17.52 -0.50 -19.73
CA GLY A 168 -16.43 0.45 -19.88
C GLY A 168 -16.53 1.67 -18.95
N GLN A 169 -17.43 1.64 -17.97
CA GLN A 169 -17.64 2.72 -17.02
C GLN A 169 -16.45 2.86 -16.06
N TYR A 170 -15.80 1.74 -15.72
CA TYR A 170 -14.66 1.71 -14.81
C TYR A 170 -13.53 2.62 -15.27
N ARG A 171 -13.10 2.49 -16.53
CA ARG A 171 -11.99 3.28 -17.09
C ARG A 171 -12.28 4.78 -17.00
N ARG A 172 -13.47 5.20 -17.42
CA ARG A 172 -13.89 6.63 -17.36
C ARG A 172 -13.98 7.13 -15.92
N HIS A 173 -14.41 6.26 -14.99
CA HIS A 173 -14.45 6.58 -13.57
C HIS A 173 -13.05 6.80 -13.02
N ILE A 174 -12.10 5.90 -13.27
CA ILE A 174 -10.72 5.98 -12.81
C ILE A 174 -10.02 7.24 -13.34
N GLU A 175 -10.20 7.59 -14.60
CA GLU A 175 -9.64 8.82 -15.17
C GLU A 175 -10.11 10.07 -14.40
N ARG A 176 -11.41 10.16 -14.09
CA ARG A 176 -11.96 11.26 -13.27
C ARG A 176 -11.44 11.24 -11.83
N VAL A 177 -11.33 10.05 -11.23
CA VAL A 177 -10.80 9.91 -9.86
C VAL A 177 -9.34 10.34 -9.80
N ARG A 178 -8.52 9.93 -10.77
CA ARG A 178 -7.11 10.34 -10.86
C ARG A 178 -6.95 11.86 -10.86
N LEU A 179 -7.67 12.56 -11.73
CA LEU A 179 -7.61 14.02 -11.80
C LEU A 179 -7.96 14.68 -10.47
N ARG A 180 -9.08 14.27 -9.86
CA ARG A 180 -9.51 14.83 -8.57
C ARG A 180 -8.51 14.54 -7.43
N VAL A 181 -7.97 13.33 -7.40
CA VAL A 181 -6.95 12.93 -6.41
C VAL A 181 -5.67 13.71 -6.61
N ASP A 182 -5.27 13.94 -7.86
CA ASP A 182 -4.06 14.68 -8.20
C ASP A 182 -4.15 16.15 -7.76
N GLU A 183 -5.24 16.83 -8.08
CA GLU A 183 -5.51 18.19 -7.62
C GLU A 183 -5.54 18.29 -6.09
N ALA A 184 -6.23 17.36 -5.42
CA ALA A 184 -6.31 17.31 -3.97
C ALA A 184 -4.92 17.07 -3.34
N ARG A 185 -4.09 16.19 -3.95
CA ARG A 185 -2.73 15.95 -3.50
C ARG A 185 -1.87 17.21 -3.57
N GLN A 186 -1.92 17.95 -4.66
CA GLN A 186 -1.18 19.20 -4.82
C GLN A 186 -1.58 20.24 -3.76
N ARG A 187 -2.89 20.38 -3.49
CA ARG A 187 -3.37 21.25 -2.42
C ARG A 187 -2.90 20.79 -1.03
N CYS A 188 -2.97 19.49 -0.78
CA CYS A 188 -2.52 18.88 0.48
C CYS A 188 -1.01 19.13 0.69
N VAL A 189 -0.18 18.86 -0.30
CA VAL A 189 1.28 19.12 -0.25
C VAL A 189 1.56 20.59 0.08
N LYS A 190 0.94 21.53 -0.65
CA LYS A 190 1.11 22.97 -0.40
C LYS A 190 0.71 23.35 1.03
N GLY A 191 -0.40 22.82 1.53
CA GLY A 191 -0.87 23.08 2.88
C GLY A 191 0.11 22.55 3.95
N LEU A 192 0.58 21.33 3.81
CA LEU A 192 1.52 20.72 4.77
C LEU A 192 2.87 21.46 4.80
N LEU A 193 3.39 21.85 3.65
CA LEU A 193 4.61 22.67 3.57
C LEU A 193 4.45 24.04 4.25
N LYS A 194 3.27 24.68 4.14
CA LYS A 194 2.97 25.93 4.84
C LYS A 194 2.95 25.77 6.36
N LEU A 195 2.60 24.58 6.86
CA LEU A 195 2.64 24.24 8.28
C LEU A 195 4.06 23.91 8.78
N GLY A 196 5.08 24.02 7.93
CA GLY A 196 6.47 23.72 8.26
C GLY A 196 6.85 22.25 8.26
N LEU A 197 5.98 21.35 7.76
CA LEU A 197 6.34 19.95 7.61
C LEU A 197 7.29 19.76 6.41
N THR A 198 8.16 18.76 6.51
CA THR A 198 9.05 18.38 5.40
C THR A 198 8.45 17.19 4.66
N ILE A 199 8.47 17.24 3.34
CA ILE A 199 8.08 16.11 2.49
C ILE A 199 9.37 15.62 1.80
N PRO A 200 10.02 14.56 2.31
CA PRO A 200 11.34 14.13 1.82
C PRO A 200 11.32 13.79 0.33
N HIS A 201 10.21 13.21 -0.12
CA HIS A 201 10.00 12.87 -1.51
C HIS A 201 8.54 13.13 -1.87
N GLU A 202 8.31 14.07 -2.78
CA GLU A 202 6.97 14.40 -3.21
C GLU A 202 6.33 13.20 -3.94
N PRO A 203 5.09 12.78 -3.55
CA PRO A 203 4.42 11.67 -4.21
C PRO A 203 3.99 12.04 -5.64
N HIS A 204 4.30 11.19 -6.61
CA HIS A 204 3.90 11.39 -8.00
C HIS A 204 2.43 11.04 -8.28
N ALA A 205 1.83 10.18 -7.45
CA ALA A 205 0.46 9.71 -7.59
C ALA A 205 -0.14 9.29 -6.26
N GLY A 206 -1.44 8.99 -6.25
CA GLY A 206 -2.11 8.39 -5.10
C GLY A 206 -2.72 9.37 -4.12
N MET A 207 -3.37 8.81 -3.12
CA MET A 207 -4.23 9.50 -2.19
C MET A 207 -3.58 9.82 -0.84
N PHE A 208 -2.25 9.67 -0.74
CA PHE A 208 -1.52 9.91 0.50
C PHE A 208 -0.32 10.82 0.29
N VAL A 209 -0.02 11.60 1.34
CA VAL A 209 1.21 12.38 1.46
C VAL A 209 1.92 11.90 2.73
N TRP A 210 3.21 11.60 2.60
CA TRP A 210 4.08 11.14 3.65
C TRP A 210 5.00 12.29 4.05
N ALA A 211 4.81 12.86 5.24
CA ALA A 211 5.51 14.04 5.68
C ALA A 211 6.22 13.80 7.02
N ASP A 212 7.37 14.40 7.15
CA ASP A 212 8.14 14.47 8.40
C ASP A 212 7.67 15.67 9.19
N CYS A 213 7.26 15.45 10.44
CA CYS A 213 6.81 16.48 11.35
C CYS A 213 7.88 16.89 12.38
N GLY A 214 9.09 16.34 12.31
CA GLY A 214 10.22 16.68 13.19
C GLY A 214 10.02 16.32 14.67
N ARG A 215 8.87 15.75 15.01
CA ARG A 215 8.46 15.36 16.38
C ARG A 215 7.93 13.92 16.38
N ASP A 216 7.85 13.30 17.53
CA ASP A 216 7.27 11.95 17.66
C ASP A 216 5.83 11.91 17.10
N SER A 217 5.64 11.10 16.07
CA SER A 217 4.37 11.00 15.35
C SER A 217 3.25 10.34 16.16
N GLU A 218 3.58 9.50 17.15
CA GLU A 218 2.58 8.91 18.07
C GLU A 218 2.02 9.97 19.01
N VAL A 219 2.87 10.84 19.55
CA VAL A 219 2.45 11.96 20.41
C VAL A 219 1.54 12.89 19.63
N LEU A 220 1.90 13.23 18.39
CA LEU A 220 1.07 14.08 17.53
C LEU A 220 -0.25 13.42 17.14
N ALA A 221 -0.25 12.12 16.86
CA ALA A 221 -1.47 11.38 16.53
C ALA A 221 -2.45 11.33 17.71
N ARG A 222 -1.96 11.17 18.94
CA ARG A 222 -2.79 11.25 20.17
C ARG A 222 -3.35 12.65 20.38
N ALA A 223 -2.52 13.67 20.28
CA ALA A 223 -2.95 15.06 20.40
C ALA A 223 -3.97 15.48 19.32
N ALA A 224 -3.90 14.91 18.12
CA ALA A 224 -4.90 15.07 17.08
C ALA A 224 -6.21 14.35 17.43
N ALA A 225 -6.13 13.12 17.95
CA ALA A 225 -7.29 12.33 18.37
C ALA A 225 -8.11 13.04 19.46
N ASP A 226 -7.45 13.67 20.43
CA ASP A 226 -8.09 14.50 21.47
C ASP A 226 -8.88 15.69 20.89
N ARG A 227 -8.58 16.06 19.63
CA ARG A 227 -9.27 17.12 18.87
C ARG A 227 -10.23 16.57 17.80
N GLY A 228 -10.54 15.27 17.89
CA GLY A 228 -11.46 14.57 16.95
C GLY A 228 -10.88 14.26 15.58
N MET A 229 -9.54 14.34 15.40
CA MET A 229 -8.88 14.06 14.14
C MET A 229 -7.99 12.82 14.26
N LEU A 230 -8.16 11.85 13.34
CA LEU A 230 -7.31 10.68 13.28
C LEU A 230 -6.15 10.89 12.30
N LEU A 231 -4.91 10.80 12.80
CA LEU A 231 -3.69 10.76 12.01
C LEU A 231 -3.07 9.37 12.03
N ALA A 232 -2.36 9.03 10.98
CA ALA A 232 -1.66 7.75 10.88
C ALA A 232 -0.16 7.95 11.15
N PRO A 233 0.34 7.63 12.37
CA PRO A 233 1.74 7.76 12.72
C PRO A 233 2.61 6.75 12.00
N GLY A 234 3.90 7.10 11.83
CA GLY A 234 4.86 6.28 11.11
C GLY A 234 5.08 4.88 11.66
N THR A 235 4.87 4.71 12.95
CA THR A 235 4.94 3.41 13.64
C THR A 235 4.01 2.36 13.03
N LEU A 236 2.85 2.77 12.48
CA LEU A 236 1.90 1.86 11.82
C LEU A 236 2.45 1.23 10.52
N PHE A 237 3.51 1.81 9.97
CA PHE A 237 4.09 1.44 8.68
C PHE A 237 5.40 0.66 8.83
N SER A 238 5.74 0.26 10.02
CA SER A 238 6.91 -0.58 10.33
C SER A 238 6.47 -1.85 11.06
N PRO A 239 6.95 -3.04 10.65
CA PRO A 239 6.67 -4.28 11.39
C PRO A 239 7.18 -4.25 12.83
N SER A 240 8.27 -3.53 13.10
CA SER A 240 8.86 -3.35 14.43
C SER A 240 8.20 -2.24 15.25
N GLN A 241 7.27 -1.46 14.64
CA GLN A 241 6.65 -0.29 15.26
C GLN A 241 7.69 0.71 15.82
N ALA A 242 8.85 0.83 15.17
CA ALA A 242 9.91 1.72 15.60
C ALA A 242 9.42 3.18 15.68
N PRO A 243 9.90 3.97 16.67
CA PRO A 243 9.59 5.40 16.76
C PRO A 243 9.82 6.12 15.44
N SER A 244 8.96 7.07 15.12
CA SER A 244 9.00 7.77 13.83
C SER A 244 8.53 9.21 13.97
N THR A 245 9.12 10.11 13.21
CA THR A 245 8.67 11.49 13.04
C THR A 245 7.71 11.65 11.87
N MET A 246 7.48 10.58 11.11
CA MET A 246 6.66 10.59 9.91
C MET A 246 5.17 10.45 10.22
N LEU A 247 4.35 11.20 9.47
CA LEU A 247 2.89 11.09 9.47
C LEU A 247 2.38 10.88 8.05
N ARG A 248 1.32 10.06 7.91
CA ARG A 248 0.60 9.95 6.65
C ARG A 248 -0.67 10.79 6.67
N PHE A 249 -0.81 11.63 5.67
CA PHE A 249 -1.99 12.45 5.41
C PHE A 249 -2.79 11.90 4.23
N SER A 250 -4.13 11.88 4.38
CA SER A 250 -5.02 11.57 3.26
C SER A 250 -5.30 12.85 2.47
N VAL A 251 -5.23 12.79 1.15
CA VAL A 251 -5.55 13.96 0.31
C VAL A 251 -7.03 14.35 0.36
N SER A 252 -7.90 13.50 0.88
CA SER A 252 -9.31 13.81 1.12
C SER A 252 -9.54 14.99 2.07
N MET A 253 -8.52 15.32 2.89
CA MET A 253 -8.56 16.45 3.81
C MET A 253 -8.29 17.81 3.13
N ALA A 254 -7.86 17.83 1.88
CA ALA A 254 -7.33 19.03 1.22
C ALA A 254 -8.29 20.22 1.23
N ASP A 255 -9.59 19.97 1.19
CA ASP A 255 -10.64 20.99 1.15
C ASP A 255 -11.39 21.16 2.48
N ASP A 256 -10.99 20.45 3.55
CA ASP A 256 -11.64 20.51 4.85
C ASP A 256 -10.97 21.55 5.76
N ARG A 257 -11.63 22.71 5.91
CA ARG A 257 -11.14 23.80 6.80
C ARG A 257 -11.03 23.37 8.25
N GLY A 258 -11.92 22.50 8.73
CA GLY A 258 -11.89 22.02 10.12
C GLY A 258 -10.61 21.24 10.40
N VAL A 259 -10.22 20.38 9.44
CA VAL A 259 -8.97 19.61 9.53
C VAL A 259 -7.76 20.54 9.53
N TRP A 260 -7.70 21.52 8.64
CA TRP A 260 -6.58 22.49 8.60
C TRP A 260 -6.47 23.30 9.90
N ASN A 261 -7.58 23.77 10.48
CA ASN A 261 -7.58 24.47 11.76
C ASN A 261 -7.02 23.61 12.92
N VAL A 262 -7.28 22.30 12.90
CA VAL A 262 -6.69 21.38 13.90
C VAL A 262 -5.20 21.22 13.66
N LEU A 263 -4.77 21.06 12.41
CA LEU A 263 -3.35 20.92 12.07
C LEU A 263 -2.55 22.18 12.40
N GLU A 264 -3.08 23.38 12.11
CA GLU A 264 -2.44 24.64 12.48
C GLU A 264 -2.18 24.72 14.00
N LYS A 265 -3.16 24.35 14.83
CA LYS A 265 -2.99 24.30 16.29
C LYS A 265 -2.06 23.21 16.78
N LEU A 266 -1.88 22.14 15.99
CA LEU A 266 -1.04 21.01 16.34
C LEU A 266 0.44 21.28 16.00
N PHE A 267 0.67 22.07 14.96
CA PHE A 267 2.01 22.40 14.45
C PHE A 267 2.50 23.81 14.77
N ALA A 268 1.64 24.68 15.32
CA ALA A 268 2.06 25.92 15.95
C ALA A 268 2.86 25.62 17.22
#